data_4a1bce6bdd2b6bbcd6204b5387bff6e9
#
_entry.id   4a1bce6bdd2b6bbcd6204b5387bff6e9
#
_cell.length_a   1.000
_cell.length_b   1.000
_cell.length_c   1.000
_cell.angle_alpha   90.00
_cell.angle_beta   90.00
_cell.angle_gamma   90.00
#
_symmetry.space_group_name_H-M   'P 1'
#
loop_
_entity.id
_entity.type
_entity.pdbx_description
1 polymer ?
#
loop_
_entity_poly.entity_id
_entity_poly.type
_entity_poly.pdbx_seq_one_letter_code
_entity_poly.pdbx_strand_id
1 'polypeptide(L)'
;TAYRRQRQMCIRDRVIDYDLQRQLAPKMAEIKPLPSVYYPDFIASNQEDRADNVIPGQDKQAHVEHLRKDIREFKKQHGLDQVVVVWTANTERYSNIVPGVNDTADNLLRAVQANHEEVSPSTIFAIACILENVPYINGAPQNTFVPGAIQLAERHKAFIGGDDLK
;
A
#
# COMPACT_ATOMS: atom_id res chain seq x y z
N THR A 1 -11.00 -6.12 -13.38
CA THR A 1 -10.08 -5.10 -12.88
C THR A 1 -10.68 -4.34 -11.71
N ALA A 2 -9.86 -3.89 -10.75
CA ALA A 2 -10.29 -3.13 -9.56
C ALA A 2 -11.22 -1.97 -9.92
N TYR A 3 -10.91 -1.24 -10.98
CA TYR A 3 -11.73 -0.15 -11.53
C TYR A 3 -13.16 -0.58 -11.89
N ARG A 4 -13.33 -1.73 -12.52
CA ARG A 4 -14.64 -2.25 -12.92
C ARG A 4 -15.49 -2.60 -11.71
N ARG A 5 -14.88 -3.16 -10.65
CA ARG A 5 -15.57 -3.52 -9.40
C ARG A 5 -15.95 -2.29 -8.58
N GLN A 6 -15.05 -1.31 -8.45
CA GLN A 6 -15.35 -0.05 -7.76
C GLN A 6 -16.49 0.71 -8.43
N ARG A 7 -16.52 0.76 -9.75
CA ARG A 7 -17.64 1.31 -10.51
C ARG A 7 -18.95 0.58 -10.24
N GLN A 8 -18.93 -0.76 -10.17
CA GLN A 8 -20.11 -1.55 -9.85
C GLN A 8 -20.60 -1.33 -8.41
N MET A 9 -19.69 -1.16 -7.46
CA MET A 9 -20.05 -0.80 -6.08
C MET A 9 -20.71 0.58 -6.02
N CYS A 10 -20.13 1.59 -6.62
CA CYS A 10 -20.71 2.94 -6.64
C CYS A 10 -22.11 2.97 -7.29
N ILE A 11 -22.36 2.16 -8.33
CA ILE A 11 -23.68 2.03 -8.96
C ILE A 11 -24.66 1.34 -8.01
N ARG A 12 -24.24 0.24 -7.36
CA ARG A 12 -25.09 -0.55 -6.48
C ARG A 12 -25.45 0.21 -5.21
N ASP A 13 -24.51 0.94 -4.65
CA ASP A 13 -24.67 1.63 -3.38
C ASP A 13 -25.23 3.07 -3.55
N ARG A 14 -25.48 3.50 -4.79
CA ARG A 14 -26.01 4.83 -5.16
C ARG A 14 -25.21 6.01 -4.57
N VAL A 15 -23.92 5.80 -4.35
CA VAL A 15 -23.03 6.84 -3.80
C VAL A 15 -22.75 7.95 -4.81
N ILE A 16 -22.72 7.59 -6.11
CA ILE A 16 -22.52 8.54 -7.21
C ILE A 16 -23.70 8.42 -8.16
N ASP A 17 -24.26 9.56 -8.54
CA ASP A 17 -25.36 9.63 -9.51
C ASP A 17 -24.98 8.96 -10.84
N TYR A 18 -25.95 8.27 -11.47
CA TYR A 18 -25.74 7.50 -12.68
C TYR A 18 -25.23 8.36 -13.85
N ASP A 19 -25.79 9.55 -14.02
CA ASP A 19 -25.38 10.44 -15.11
C ASP A 19 -23.97 10.98 -14.91
N LEU A 20 -23.59 11.29 -13.66
CA LEU A 20 -22.22 11.67 -13.30
C LEU A 20 -21.25 10.54 -13.58
N GLN A 21 -21.62 9.29 -13.29
CA GLN A 21 -20.79 8.13 -13.62
C GLN A 21 -20.54 8.00 -15.12
N ARG A 22 -21.57 8.23 -15.95
CA ARG A 22 -21.43 8.20 -17.41
C ARG A 22 -20.50 9.29 -17.92
N GLN A 23 -20.60 10.50 -17.36
CA GLN A 23 -19.75 11.64 -17.72
C GLN A 23 -18.29 11.39 -17.33
N LEU A 24 -18.06 10.78 -16.18
CA LEU A 24 -16.71 10.50 -15.67
C LEU A 24 -16.06 9.23 -16.26
N ALA A 25 -16.86 8.30 -16.78
CA ALA A 25 -16.38 7.01 -17.27
C ALA A 25 -15.21 7.11 -18.28
N PRO A 26 -15.22 8.03 -19.28
CA PRO A 26 -14.08 8.18 -20.18
C PRO A 26 -12.81 8.61 -19.47
N LYS A 27 -12.89 9.63 -18.60
CA LYS A 27 -11.74 10.12 -17.82
C LYS A 27 -11.18 9.05 -16.87
N MET A 28 -12.08 8.32 -16.22
CA MET A 28 -11.68 7.23 -15.32
C MET A 28 -11.04 6.06 -16.08
N ALA A 29 -11.40 5.83 -17.33
CA ALA A 29 -10.79 4.80 -18.17
C ALA A 29 -9.33 5.12 -18.57
N GLU A 30 -8.97 6.38 -18.57
CA GLU A 30 -7.59 6.84 -18.84
C GLU A 30 -6.66 6.61 -17.66
N ILE A 31 -7.21 6.52 -16.44
CA ILE A 31 -6.43 6.27 -15.23
C ILE A 31 -6.08 4.78 -15.15
N LYS A 32 -4.82 4.46 -15.40
CA LYS A 32 -4.30 3.10 -15.29
C LYS A 32 -3.72 2.88 -13.90
N PRO A 33 -4.24 1.93 -13.11
CA PRO A 33 -3.67 1.62 -11.80
C PRO A 33 -2.29 1.00 -11.95
N LEU A 34 -1.34 1.45 -11.14
CA LEU A 34 -0.04 0.80 -10.98
C LEU A 34 -0.20 -0.57 -10.31
N PRO A 35 0.70 -1.52 -10.57
CA PRO A 35 0.69 -2.80 -9.89
C PRO A 35 0.96 -2.64 -8.39
N SER A 36 0.42 -3.55 -7.60
CA SER A 36 0.52 -3.52 -6.13
C SER A 36 1.18 -4.77 -5.58
N VAL A 37 1.59 -4.73 -4.33
CA VAL A 37 2.15 -5.86 -3.61
C VAL A 37 1.03 -6.76 -3.08
N TYR A 38 1.17 -8.06 -3.27
CA TYR A 38 0.24 -9.06 -2.77
C TYR A 38 0.99 -10.25 -2.16
N TYR A 39 0.66 -10.57 -0.91
CA TYR A 39 1.14 -11.78 -0.23
C TYR A 39 -0.06 -12.59 0.25
N PRO A 40 -0.25 -13.84 -0.23
CA PRO A 40 -1.42 -14.67 0.09
C PRO A 40 -1.66 -14.84 1.59
N ASP A 41 -0.59 -14.98 2.38
CA ASP A 41 -0.65 -15.23 3.82
C ASP A 41 -1.26 -14.08 4.63
N PHE A 42 -1.32 -12.87 4.05
CA PHE A 42 -1.89 -11.68 4.69
C PHE A 42 -3.34 -11.41 4.32
N ILE A 43 -3.82 -12.00 3.25
CA ILE A 43 -5.15 -11.72 2.70
C ILE A 43 -6.00 -13.00 2.77
N ALA A 44 -7.28 -12.84 3.14
CA ALA A 44 -8.21 -13.96 3.17
C ALA A 44 -8.30 -14.64 1.80
N SER A 45 -8.27 -15.96 1.74
CA SER A 45 -8.21 -16.77 0.51
C SER A 45 -9.35 -16.48 -0.47
N ASN A 46 -10.53 -16.09 0.03
CA ASN A 46 -11.66 -15.68 -0.81
C ASN A 46 -11.47 -14.32 -1.52
N GLN A 47 -10.35 -13.64 -1.32
CA GLN A 47 -9.99 -12.37 -1.97
C GLN A 47 -8.91 -12.53 -3.05
N GLU A 48 -8.34 -13.73 -3.21
CA GLU A 48 -7.25 -14.01 -4.15
C GLU A 48 -7.61 -13.62 -5.59
N ASP A 49 -8.81 -13.93 -6.04
CA ASP A 49 -9.33 -13.57 -7.37
C ASP A 49 -9.33 -12.05 -7.66
N ARG A 50 -9.13 -11.22 -6.64
CA ARG A 50 -9.08 -9.76 -6.76
C ARG A 50 -7.67 -9.23 -7.00
N ALA A 51 -6.66 -10.04 -6.78
CA ALA A 51 -5.25 -9.68 -6.95
C ALA A 51 -4.82 -9.86 -8.41
N ASP A 52 -5.40 -9.07 -9.32
CA ASP A 52 -5.22 -9.18 -10.77
C ASP A 52 -4.18 -8.20 -11.36
N ASN A 53 -3.68 -7.28 -10.56
CA ASN A 53 -2.65 -6.30 -10.97
C ASN A 53 -1.57 -6.19 -9.89
N VAL A 54 -0.67 -7.16 -9.89
CA VAL A 54 0.36 -7.32 -8.85
C VAL A 54 1.76 -7.23 -9.43
N ILE A 55 2.69 -6.74 -8.62
CA ILE A 55 4.12 -6.77 -8.93
C ILE A 55 4.56 -8.25 -8.90
N PRO A 56 5.18 -8.76 -9.97
CA PRO A 56 5.57 -10.17 -10.03
C PRO A 56 6.73 -10.48 -9.08
N GLY A 57 6.77 -11.74 -8.62
CA GLY A 57 7.83 -12.25 -7.73
C GLY A 57 7.44 -12.19 -6.26
N GLN A 58 8.37 -12.64 -5.42
CA GLN A 58 8.20 -12.73 -3.96
C GLN A 58 9.34 -12.02 -3.21
N ASP A 59 10.21 -11.32 -3.94
CA ASP A 59 11.32 -10.57 -3.34
C ASP A 59 10.82 -9.26 -2.75
N LYS A 60 10.74 -9.21 -1.43
CA LYS A 60 10.24 -8.05 -0.69
C LYS A 60 11.11 -6.82 -0.85
N GLN A 61 12.44 -6.99 -0.98
CA GLN A 61 13.34 -5.86 -1.25
C GLN A 61 13.10 -5.29 -2.66
N ALA A 62 12.91 -6.15 -3.65
CA ALA A 62 12.57 -5.72 -5.00
C ALA A 62 11.22 -4.99 -5.04
N HIS A 63 10.23 -5.43 -4.26
CA HIS A 63 8.96 -4.74 -4.11
C HIS A 63 9.11 -3.33 -3.50
N VAL A 64 9.92 -3.17 -2.46
CA VAL A 64 10.23 -1.84 -1.89
C VAL A 64 10.83 -0.92 -2.97
N GLU A 65 11.84 -1.40 -3.71
CA GLU A 65 12.49 -0.58 -4.74
C GLU A 65 11.54 -0.25 -5.90
N HIS A 66 10.65 -1.17 -6.28
CA HIS A 66 9.63 -0.93 -7.30
C HIS A 66 8.69 0.20 -6.87
N LEU A 67 8.14 0.14 -5.67
CA LEU A 67 7.26 1.17 -5.13
C LEU A 67 7.95 2.52 -4.99
N ARG A 68 9.22 2.54 -4.56
CA ARG A 68 10.03 3.77 -4.50
C ARG A 68 10.18 4.41 -5.88
N LYS A 69 10.43 3.57 -6.90
CA LYS A 69 10.50 4.02 -8.29
C LYS A 69 9.16 4.61 -8.74
N ASP A 70 8.05 3.91 -8.49
CA ASP A 70 6.72 4.37 -8.87
C ASP A 70 6.38 5.72 -8.23
N ILE A 71 6.68 5.91 -6.94
CA ILE A 71 6.48 7.18 -6.24
C ILE A 71 7.27 8.33 -6.90
N ARG A 72 8.55 8.07 -7.20
CA ARG A 72 9.42 9.07 -7.86
C ARG A 72 8.94 9.41 -9.27
N GLU A 73 8.57 8.40 -10.06
CA GLU A 73 8.07 8.57 -11.42
C GLU A 73 6.73 9.32 -11.42
N PHE A 74 5.80 8.96 -10.53
CA PHE A 74 4.53 9.65 -10.35
C PHE A 74 4.73 11.13 -10.03
N LYS A 75 5.57 11.43 -9.05
CA LYS A 75 5.91 12.81 -8.67
C LYS A 75 6.47 13.61 -9.85
N LYS A 76 7.41 13.03 -10.60
CA LYS A 76 8.06 13.64 -11.75
C LYS A 76 7.08 13.84 -12.92
N GLN A 77 6.30 12.82 -13.25
CA GLN A 77 5.36 12.82 -14.38
C GLN A 77 4.30 13.90 -14.23
N HIS A 78 3.83 14.13 -13.01
CA HIS A 78 2.78 15.09 -12.72
C HIS A 78 3.29 16.45 -12.24
N GLY A 79 4.62 16.65 -12.15
CA GLY A 79 5.22 17.93 -11.70
C GLY A 79 4.81 18.32 -10.29
N LEU A 80 4.70 17.35 -9.37
CA LEU A 80 4.19 17.56 -8.01
C LEU A 80 5.30 18.00 -7.06
N ASP A 81 5.00 18.94 -6.18
CA ASP A 81 5.89 19.32 -5.08
C ASP A 81 5.97 18.22 -4.03
N GLN A 82 4.84 17.54 -3.75
CA GLN A 82 4.76 16.48 -2.75
C GLN A 82 3.72 15.43 -3.14
N VAL A 83 3.94 14.20 -2.65
CA VAL A 83 3.00 13.07 -2.76
C VAL A 83 2.61 12.66 -1.36
N VAL A 84 1.37 12.23 -1.17
CA VAL A 84 0.88 11.56 0.03
C VAL A 84 0.31 10.21 -0.39
N VAL A 85 0.70 9.15 0.27
CA VAL A 85 0.18 7.81 0.00
C VAL A 85 -0.84 7.43 1.06
N VAL A 86 -2.03 7.01 0.62
CA VAL A 86 -3.11 6.55 1.50
C VAL A 86 -3.42 5.10 1.17
N TRP A 87 -3.26 4.23 2.16
CA TRP A 87 -3.62 2.82 2.04
C TRP A 87 -5.11 2.64 2.31
N THR A 88 -5.85 2.20 1.31
CA THR A 88 -7.30 1.92 1.40
C THR A 88 -7.64 0.52 0.87
N ALA A 89 -6.66 -0.36 0.81
CA ALA A 89 -6.84 -1.74 0.37
C ALA A 89 -7.57 -2.58 1.44
N ASN A 90 -7.88 -3.84 1.10
CA ASN A 90 -8.49 -4.77 2.04
C ASN A 90 -7.63 -4.95 3.30
N THR A 91 -8.31 -5.17 4.43
CA THR A 91 -7.65 -5.45 5.71
C THR A 91 -6.77 -6.70 5.60
N GLU A 92 -5.53 -6.56 6.02
CA GLU A 92 -4.57 -7.65 6.17
C GLU A 92 -4.72 -8.30 7.55
N ARG A 93 -4.20 -9.53 7.70
CA ARG A 93 -4.02 -10.08 9.04
C ARG A 93 -3.02 -9.23 9.84
N TYR A 94 -3.16 -9.26 11.15
CA TYR A 94 -2.15 -8.68 12.04
C TYR A 94 -0.79 -9.36 11.86
N SER A 95 0.27 -8.54 11.81
CA SER A 95 1.64 -9.03 11.87
C SER A 95 2.01 -9.31 13.33
N ASN A 96 2.60 -10.47 13.60
CA ASN A 96 3.16 -10.74 14.92
C ASN A 96 4.38 -9.86 15.16
N ILE A 97 4.47 -9.28 16.34
CA ILE A 97 5.69 -8.57 16.75
C ILE A 97 6.70 -9.60 17.22
N VAL A 98 7.75 -9.79 16.41
CA VAL A 98 8.78 -10.81 16.63
C VAL A 98 10.12 -10.12 16.93
N PRO A 99 10.71 -10.36 18.11
CA PRO A 99 12.03 -9.84 18.45
C PRO A 99 13.08 -10.24 17.41
N GLY A 100 13.88 -9.26 16.97
CA GLY A 100 14.88 -9.46 15.92
C GLY A 100 14.35 -9.41 14.48
N VAL A 101 13.02 -9.23 14.27
CA VAL A 101 12.38 -9.21 12.95
C VAL A 101 11.78 -7.83 12.64
N ASN A 102 10.81 -7.37 13.44
CA ASN A 102 10.09 -6.13 13.17
C ASN A 102 10.00 -5.20 14.39
N ASP A 103 10.81 -5.46 15.40
CA ASP A 103 10.91 -4.73 16.66
C ASP A 103 11.78 -3.46 16.56
N THR A 104 12.72 -3.41 15.61
CA THR A 104 13.56 -2.25 15.34
C THR A 104 13.67 -1.97 13.84
N ALA A 105 14.06 -0.74 13.47
CA ALA A 105 14.21 -0.36 12.06
C ALA A 105 15.22 -1.24 11.32
N ASP A 106 16.36 -1.52 11.96
CA ASP A 106 17.43 -2.33 11.34
C ASP A 106 17.01 -3.79 11.19
N ASN A 107 16.28 -4.33 12.18
CA ASN A 107 15.74 -5.67 12.12
C ASN A 107 14.66 -5.76 11.00
N LEU A 108 13.77 -4.78 10.92
CA LEU A 108 12.74 -4.74 9.89
C LEU A 108 13.34 -4.69 8.47
N LEU A 109 14.35 -3.85 8.24
CA LEU A 109 15.02 -3.78 6.94
C LEU A 109 15.74 -5.10 6.59
N ARG A 110 16.37 -5.76 7.58
CA ARG A 110 16.95 -7.11 7.38
C ARG A 110 15.88 -8.15 7.09
N ALA A 111 14.74 -8.08 7.77
CA ALA A 111 13.61 -8.98 7.54
C ALA A 111 13.04 -8.83 6.11
N VAL A 112 12.99 -7.61 5.57
CA VAL A 112 12.64 -7.35 4.17
C VAL A 112 13.63 -8.04 3.23
N GLN A 113 14.94 -7.86 3.44
CA GLN A 113 15.99 -8.49 2.64
C GLN A 113 15.97 -10.02 2.71
N ALA A 114 15.60 -10.55 3.88
CA ALA A 114 15.47 -11.99 4.11
C ALA A 114 14.11 -12.57 3.65
N ASN A 115 13.23 -11.78 3.08
CA ASN A 115 11.86 -12.18 2.69
C ASN A 115 11.03 -12.77 3.84
N HIS A 116 11.23 -12.26 5.08
CA HIS A 116 10.57 -12.80 6.26
C HIS A 116 9.05 -12.73 6.16
N GLU A 117 8.36 -13.79 6.59
CA GLU A 117 6.91 -13.95 6.48
C GLU A 117 6.11 -12.87 7.22
N GLU A 118 6.59 -12.37 8.36
CA GLU A 118 5.90 -11.34 9.16
C GLU A 118 6.08 -9.90 8.64
N VAL A 119 6.51 -9.71 7.41
CA VAL A 119 6.52 -8.40 6.73
C VAL A 119 5.34 -8.32 5.78
N SER A 120 4.33 -7.52 6.13
CA SER A 120 3.08 -7.37 5.38
C SER A 120 3.20 -6.48 4.14
N PRO A 121 2.28 -6.60 3.16
CA PRO A 121 2.23 -5.71 2.01
C PRO A 121 2.14 -4.24 2.41
N SER A 122 1.26 -3.89 3.36
CA SER A 122 1.12 -2.50 3.82
C SER A 122 2.38 -1.96 4.49
N THR A 123 3.14 -2.82 5.21
CA THR A 123 4.45 -2.46 5.79
C THR A 123 5.49 -2.22 4.69
N ILE A 124 5.48 -2.97 3.58
CA ILE A 124 6.34 -2.71 2.41
C ILE A 124 6.06 -1.33 1.83
N PHE A 125 4.79 -0.95 1.67
CA PHE A 125 4.40 0.41 1.24
C PHE A 125 4.87 1.47 2.22
N ALA A 126 4.67 1.26 3.53
CA ALA A 126 5.14 2.19 4.56
C ALA A 126 6.65 2.40 4.48
N ILE A 127 7.44 1.33 4.38
CA ILE A 127 8.90 1.40 4.22
C ILE A 127 9.28 2.19 2.97
N ALA A 128 8.68 1.90 1.82
CA ALA A 128 8.96 2.61 0.56
C ALA A 128 8.68 4.11 0.70
N CYS A 129 7.54 4.49 1.29
CA CYS A 129 7.15 5.87 1.53
C CYS A 129 8.11 6.59 2.49
N ILE A 130 8.47 5.93 3.61
CA ILE A 130 9.41 6.48 4.59
C ILE A 130 10.78 6.76 3.94
N LEU A 131 11.31 5.82 3.15
CA LEU A 131 12.59 5.95 2.46
C LEU A 131 12.58 7.03 1.37
N GLU A 132 11.42 7.37 0.80
CA GLU A 132 11.25 8.47 -0.15
C GLU A 132 10.81 9.79 0.53
N ASN A 133 10.74 9.80 1.86
CA ASN A 133 10.25 10.94 2.66
C ASN A 133 8.85 11.42 2.20
N VAL A 134 7.97 10.46 1.94
CA VAL A 134 6.59 10.67 1.51
C VAL A 134 5.66 10.31 2.66
N PRO A 135 4.73 11.19 3.06
CA PRO A 135 3.74 10.87 4.09
C PRO A 135 2.92 9.63 3.71
N TYR A 136 2.76 8.72 4.68
CA TYR A 136 1.98 7.49 4.51
C TYR A 136 0.88 7.38 5.55
N ILE A 137 -0.34 7.13 5.09
CA ILE A 137 -1.52 6.99 5.94
C ILE A 137 -2.12 5.59 5.72
N ASN A 138 -2.20 4.80 6.78
CA ASN A 138 -2.91 3.53 6.75
C ASN A 138 -4.37 3.71 7.18
N GLY A 139 -5.28 3.55 6.22
CA GLY A 139 -6.73 3.64 6.45
C GLY A 139 -7.41 2.34 6.88
N ALA A 140 -6.66 1.25 7.01
CA ALA A 140 -7.16 -0.06 7.39
C ALA A 140 -6.75 -0.44 8.82
N PRO A 141 -7.50 -1.34 9.50
CA PRO A 141 -7.30 -1.61 10.94
C PRO A 141 -6.15 -2.56 11.28
N GLN A 142 -5.37 -3.06 10.30
CA GLN A 142 -4.19 -3.87 10.60
C GLN A 142 -3.03 -3.02 11.15
N ASN A 143 -2.12 -3.64 11.88
CA ASN A 143 -0.94 -2.99 12.48
C ASN A 143 0.21 -2.83 11.47
N THR A 144 0.01 -1.97 10.48
CA THR A 144 1.06 -1.63 9.50
C THR A 144 2.30 -1.05 10.18
N PHE A 145 2.08 -0.23 11.21
CA PHE A 145 3.15 0.45 11.95
C PHE A 145 3.70 -0.40 13.09
N VAL A 146 4.30 -1.53 12.71
CA VAL A 146 5.11 -2.32 13.65
C VAL A 146 6.24 -1.47 14.25
N PRO A 147 6.78 -1.78 15.45
CA PRO A 147 7.78 -0.94 16.11
C PRO A 147 8.96 -0.54 15.22
N GLY A 148 9.44 -1.45 14.39
CA GLY A 148 10.50 -1.17 13.42
C GLY A 148 10.12 -0.12 12.38
N ALA A 149 8.86 -0.08 11.93
CA ALA A 149 8.39 0.94 10.99
C ALA A 149 8.29 2.32 11.63
N ILE A 150 7.81 2.39 12.87
CA ILE A 150 7.77 3.64 13.65
C ILE A 150 9.18 4.20 13.83
N GLN A 151 10.12 3.36 14.29
CA GLN A 151 11.50 3.78 14.47
C GLN A 151 12.15 4.22 13.15
N LEU A 152 11.83 3.55 12.03
CA LEU A 152 12.32 3.94 10.71
C LEU A 152 11.79 5.33 10.30
N ALA A 153 10.49 5.59 10.54
CA ALA A 153 9.88 6.88 10.27
C ALA A 153 10.51 8.00 11.11
N GLU A 154 10.78 7.75 12.39
CA GLU A 154 11.46 8.70 13.27
C GLU A 154 12.89 9.04 12.77
N ARG A 155 13.67 8.02 12.35
CA ARG A 155 15.02 8.21 11.78
C ARG A 155 15.00 9.07 10.52
N HIS A 156 14.03 8.87 9.65
CA HIS A 156 13.87 9.60 8.38
C HIS A 156 13.07 10.90 8.54
N LYS A 157 12.51 11.18 9.73
CA LYS A 157 11.59 12.31 9.97
C LYS A 157 10.41 12.30 9.00
N ALA A 158 9.95 11.11 8.62
CA ALA A 158 8.82 10.91 7.72
C ALA A 158 7.51 10.88 8.51
N PHE A 159 6.45 11.47 7.94
CA PHE A 159 5.13 11.45 8.55
C PHE A 159 4.42 10.14 8.25
N ILE A 160 3.94 9.48 9.29
CA ILE A 160 3.08 8.31 9.21
C ILE A 160 1.85 8.53 10.10
N GLY A 161 0.73 7.92 9.74
CA GLY A 161 -0.49 8.02 10.53
C GLY A 161 -1.51 6.95 10.16
N GLY A 162 -2.48 6.72 11.03
CA GLY A 162 -3.58 5.79 10.81
C GLY A 162 -3.55 4.59 11.72
N ASP A 163 -3.49 3.39 11.12
CA ASP A 163 -3.92 2.10 11.67
C ASP A 163 -5.41 2.17 12.07
N ASP A 164 -6.17 2.84 11.27
CA ASP A 164 -7.61 2.95 11.06
C ASP A 164 -8.05 4.43 10.80
N LEU A 165 -9.06 4.61 9.95
CA LEU A 165 -9.66 5.93 9.64
C LEU A 165 -11.05 6.09 10.30
N LYS A 166 -11.24 5.58 11.49
CA LYS A 166 -12.49 5.79 12.25
C LYS A 166 -12.50 7.13 12.95
#